data_6228f6aac1fd2cff84789921bbb89255
#
_entry.id   6228f6aac1fd2cff84789921bbb89255
#
_cell.length_a   1.000
_cell.length_b   1.000
_cell.length_c   1.000
_cell.angle_alpha   90.00
_cell.angle_beta   90.00
_cell.angle_gamma   90.00
#
_symmetry.space_group_name_H-M   'P 1'
#
loop_
_entity.id
_entity.type
_entity.pdbx_description
1 polymer ?
#
loop_
_entity_poly.entity_id
_entity_poly.type
_entity_poly.pdbx_seq_one_letter_code
_entity_poly.pdbx_strand_id
1 'polypeptide(L)'
;GVKVIAPWREWDLLSREKLLAYADKHGIPVDFKKRKGGAPYSMDANLLHISYEGGVLEDPNFEPEASMWRLTVSPEKAPNKPEVIELTYAKGDVVAINGVKMSPAQVLTKLNELGGKHGIGRLDKVENRYVGMKSRGCYETPGGTILLTGHRAIESITLDREVLALKDDLMPRYARLVYNGYWFSPERELLQGLIDKSQETVNGTVKLKLYKGTIMCTGRDSKTDSLFDAKISTFDDDGGAYNQADAAGFIKLNALRLRIGANVKAKRAASVRAKPAAKKPAAKKAVAKKAAPKAAKAK
;
A
#
# COMPACT_ATOMS: atom_id res chain seq x y z
N GLY A 1 -15.74 -24.94 -20.98
CA GLY A 1 -15.82 -24.58 -19.58
C GLY A 1 -15.41 -25.72 -18.67
N VAL A 2 -14.64 -25.41 -17.65
CA VAL A 2 -14.24 -26.38 -16.61
C VAL A 2 -15.26 -26.30 -15.48
N LYS A 3 -15.74 -27.45 -14.97
CA LYS A 3 -16.61 -27.49 -13.80
C LYS A 3 -15.78 -27.30 -12.54
N VAL A 4 -16.15 -26.33 -11.71
CA VAL A 4 -15.57 -26.14 -10.36
C VAL A 4 -16.30 -27.05 -9.39
N ILE A 5 -15.53 -27.86 -8.63
CA ILE A 5 -16.03 -28.74 -7.57
C ILE A 5 -15.53 -28.16 -6.24
N ALA A 6 -16.47 -27.77 -5.37
CA ALA A 6 -16.19 -27.17 -4.07
C ALA A 6 -17.00 -27.88 -2.98
N PRO A 7 -16.55 -29.07 -2.51
CA PRO A 7 -17.31 -29.92 -1.61
C PRO A 7 -17.79 -29.26 -0.32
N TRP A 8 -17.02 -28.31 0.22
CA TRP A 8 -17.42 -27.56 1.42
C TRP A 8 -18.67 -26.68 1.25
N ARG A 9 -19.15 -26.46 0.01
CA ARG A 9 -20.42 -25.77 -0.27
C ARG A 9 -21.64 -26.71 -0.19
N GLU A 10 -21.40 -28.00 -0.29
CA GLU A 10 -22.43 -29.03 -0.40
C GLU A 10 -22.40 -30.00 0.81
N TRP A 11 -21.23 -30.20 1.41
CA TRP A 11 -21.00 -31.09 2.54
C TRP A 11 -21.00 -30.32 3.86
N ASP A 12 -21.23 -31.07 4.97
CA ASP A 12 -21.14 -30.48 6.31
C ASP A 12 -19.68 -30.35 6.80
N LEU A 13 -18.87 -29.59 6.05
CA LEU A 13 -17.44 -29.31 6.31
C LEU A 13 -17.22 -27.82 6.60
N LEU A 14 -18.07 -27.25 7.45
CA LEU A 14 -18.18 -25.81 7.66
C LEU A 14 -17.09 -25.21 8.58
N SER A 15 -16.31 -26.06 9.27
CA SER A 15 -15.27 -25.60 10.19
C SER A 15 -14.01 -26.47 10.10
N ARG A 16 -12.90 -25.94 10.62
CA ARG A 16 -11.64 -26.70 10.73
C ARG A 16 -11.80 -27.97 11.55
N GLU A 17 -12.58 -27.94 12.63
CA GLU A 17 -12.86 -29.09 13.48
C GLU A 17 -13.59 -30.20 12.69
N LYS A 18 -14.59 -29.83 11.88
CA LYS A 18 -15.30 -30.79 11.03
C LYS A 18 -14.42 -31.39 9.94
N LEU A 19 -13.52 -30.58 9.34
CA LEU A 19 -12.53 -31.08 8.39
C LEU A 19 -11.54 -32.05 9.02
N LEU A 20 -11.08 -31.77 10.25
CA LEU A 20 -10.20 -32.67 10.99
C LEU A 20 -10.89 -33.98 11.38
N ALA A 21 -12.13 -33.93 11.85
CA ALA A 21 -12.94 -35.09 12.16
C ALA A 21 -13.21 -35.95 10.91
N TYR A 22 -13.45 -35.33 9.76
CA TYR A 22 -13.59 -36.02 8.48
C TYR A 22 -12.29 -36.73 8.07
N ALA A 23 -11.15 -36.03 8.18
CA ALA A 23 -9.83 -36.58 7.86
C ALA A 23 -9.52 -37.82 8.75
N ASP A 24 -9.80 -37.72 10.05
CA ASP A 24 -9.61 -38.81 11.01
C ASP A 24 -10.51 -40.03 10.66
N LYS A 25 -11.80 -39.79 10.42
CA LYS A 25 -12.77 -40.82 10.02
C LYS A 25 -12.35 -41.56 8.77
N HIS A 26 -11.71 -40.91 7.81
CA HIS A 26 -11.32 -41.50 6.51
C HIS A 26 -9.83 -41.86 6.42
N GLY A 27 -9.09 -41.85 7.51
CA GLY A 27 -7.67 -42.21 7.54
C GLY A 27 -6.79 -41.29 6.69
N ILE A 28 -7.21 -40.05 6.44
CA ILE A 28 -6.42 -39.06 5.70
C ILE A 28 -5.29 -38.58 6.61
N PRO A 29 -4.01 -38.75 6.20
CA PRO A 29 -2.88 -38.39 7.05
C PRO A 29 -2.78 -36.88 7.23
N VAL A 30 -3.14 -36.44 8.42
CA VAL A 30 -3.01 -35.04 8.85
C VAL A 30 -2.15 -35.04 10.11
N ASP A 31 -1.10 -34.25 10.15
CA ASP A 31 -0.21 -34.15 11.32
C ASP A 31 -0.93 -33.48 12.50
N PHE A 32 -1.75 -34.25 13.22
CA PHE A 32 -2.53 -33.79 14.36
C PHE A 32 -1.65 -33.34 15.55
N LYS A 33 -0.43 -33.87 15.69
CA LYS A 33 0.48 -33.55 16.81
C LYS A 33 1.01 -32.11 16.68
N LYS A 34 1.24 -31.68 15.44
CA LYS A 34 1.59 -30.28 15.17
C LYS A 34 0.40 -29.32 15.33
N ARG A 35 -0.84 -29.82 15.41
CA ARG A 35 -2.05 -29.01 15.45
C ARG A 35 -2.72 -28.88 16.81
N LYS A 36 -2.47 -29.75 17.77
CA LYS A 36 -2.90 -29.56 19.19
C LYS A 36 -2.04 -28.57 20.00
N GLY A 37 -0.88 -28.18 19.49
CA GLY A 37 -0.06 -27.05 19.89
C GLY A 37 0.50 -26.34 18.67
N GLY A 38 -0.15 -26.53 17.50
CA GLY A 38 0.34 -26.11 16.21
C GLY A 38 0.21 -24.63 15.93
N ALA A 39 0.74 -24.19 14.80
CA ALA A 39 0.76 -22.80 14.41
C ALA A 39 -0.59 -22.15 14.67
N PRO A 40 -0.65 -21.13 15.54
CA PRO A 40 -1.91 -20.51 15.95
C PRO A 40 -2.56 -19.68 14.83
N TYR A 41 -2.01 -19.72 13.63
CA TYR A 41 -2.41 -19.00 12.41
C TYR A 41 -2.29 -19.91 11.17
N SER A 42 -2.91 -19.53 10.06
CA SER A 42 -2.72 -20.12 8.74
C SER A 42 -1.52 -19.49 8.04
N MET A 43 -0.91 -20.24 7.11
CA MET A 43 0.23 -19.79 6.32
C MET A 43 0.13 -20.29 4.90
N ASP A 44 0.26 -19.39 3.93
CA ASP A 44 0.34 -19.69 2.51
C ASP A 44 1.61 -19.11 1.91
N ALA A 45 2.34 -19.93 1.14
CA ALA A 45 3.63 -19.57 0.58
C ALA A 45 3.65 -19.69 -0.94
N ASN A 46 4.22 -18.71 -1.60
CA ASN A 46 4.57 -18.73 -3.01
C ASN A 46 5.91 -18.02 -3.25
N LEU A 47 6.34 -17.90 -4.49
CA LEU A 47 7.64 -17.28 -4.83
C LEU A 47 7.70 -15.78 -4.45
N LEU A 48 6.58 -15.06 -4.52
CA LEU A 48 6.51 -13.64 -4.23
C LEU A 48 6.52 -13.37 -2.72
N HIS A 49 5.74 -14.13 -1.94
CA HIS A 49 5.55 -13.86 -0.51
C HIS A 49 5.10 -15.08 0.28
N ILE A 50 5.23 -14.98 1.59
CA ILE A 50 4.47 -15.79 2.54
C ILE A 50 3.44 -14.90 3.21
N SER A 51 2.18 -15.35 3.29
CA SER A 51 1.12 -14.73 4.07
C SER A 51 0.84 -15.53 5.34
N TYR A 52 0.55 -14.83 6.44
CA TYR A 52 0.12 -15.38 7.72
C TYR A 52 -1.17 -14.70 8.14
N GLU A 53 -2.21 -15.47 8.46
CA GLU A 53 -3.52 -14.95 8.84
C GLU A 53 -4.27 -15.86 9.81
N GLY A 54 -5.28 -15.34 10.49
CA GLY A 54 -6.18 -16.10 11.37
C GLY A 54 -5.61 -16.39 12.76
N GLY A 55 -6.42 -16.99 13.62
CA GLY A 55 -6.06 -17.35 14.98
C GLY A 55 -5.65 -16.16 15.81
N VAL A 56 -4.47 -16.19 16.42
CA VAL A 56 -3.96 -15.10 17.27
C VAL A 56 -3.73 -13.78 16.53
N LEU A 57 -3.57 -13.83 15.20
CA LEU A 57 -3.38 -12.64 14.37
C LEU A 57 -4.70 -11.86 14.15
N GLU A 58 -5.85 -12.43 14.48
CA GLU A 58 -7.14 -11.72 14.42
C GLU A 58 -7.25 -10.60 15.45
N ASP A 59 -6.44 -10.65 16.53
CA ASP A 59 -6.26 -9.50 17.41
C ASP A 59 -5.24 -8.54 16.78
N PRO A 60 -5.64 -7.35 16.32
CA PRO A 60 -4.73 -6.38 15.71
C PRO A 60 -3.68 -5.81 16.69
N ASN A 61 -3.85 -6.04 17.99
CA ASN A 61 -2.92 -5.61 19.02
C ASN A 61 -1.89 -6.70 19.41
N PHE A 62 -2.03 -7.92 18.83
CA PHE A 62 -1.07 -9.00 19.07
C PHE A 62 0.19 -8.80 18.22
N GLU A 63 1.36 -8.78 18.86
CA GLU A 63 2.65 -8.74 18.15
C GLU A 63 3.02 -10.14 17.63
N PRO A 64 3.25 -10.30 16.33
CA PRO A 64 3.65 -11.59 15.77
C PRO A 64 4.97 -12.09 16.33
N GLU A 65 4.99 -13.34 16.79
CA GLU A 65 6.18 -13.95 17.34
C GLU A 65 7.33 -14.02 16.32
N ALA A 66 8.57 -13.90 16.80
CA ALA A 66 9.76 -13.99 15.96
C ALA A 66 9.86 -15.32 15.21
N SER A 67 9.33 -16.41 15.78
CA SER A 67 9.28 -17.75 15.19
C SER A 67 8.32 -17.89 13.99
N MET A 68 7.38 -16.94 13.81
CA MET A 68 6.44 -16.93 12.70
C MET A 68 7.15 -16.69 11.36
N TRP A 69 8.14 -15.79 11.35
CA TRP A 69 8.82 -15.34 10.15
C TRP A 69 9.81 -16.39 9.63
N ARG A 70 9.67 -16.80 8.36
CA ARG A 70 10.43 -17.90 7.76
C ARG A 70 11.41 -17.49 6.68
N LEU A 71 11.11 -16.41 5.94
CA LEU A 71 11.96 -15.92 4.85
C LEU A 71 12.97 -14.89 5.34
N THR A 72 12.67 -14.19 6.42
CA THR A 72 13.46 -13.05 6.86
C THR A 72 13.99 -13.25 8.28
N VAL A 73 15.23 -12.87 8.50
CA VAL A 73 15.75 -12.66 9.86
C VAL A 73 15.16 -11.38 10.44
N SER A 74 15.13 -11.24 11.77
CA SER A 74 14.77 -9.94 12.36
C SER A 74 15.85 -8.90 12.04
N PRO A 75 15.48 -7.61 11.88
CA PRO A 75 16.46 -6.54 11.62
C PRO A 75 17.62 -6.51 12.62
N GLU A 76 17.37 -6.82 13.89
CA GLU A 76 18.37 -6.87 14.94
C GLU A 76 19.41 -7.97 14.71
N LYS A 77 18.97 -9.13 14.18
CA LYS A 77 19.83 -10.28 13.87
C LYS A 77 20.45 -10.22 12.48
N ALA A 78 20.03 -9.28 11.64
CA ALA A 78 20.59 -9.09 10.32
C ALA A 78 22.06 -8.63 10.37
N PRO A 79 22.87 -8.91 9.33
CA PRO A 79 24.31 -8.56 9.32
C PRO A 79 24.57 -7.08 9.60
N ASN A 80 25.62 -6.80 10.39
CA ASN A 80 26.06 -5.43 10.66
C ASN A 80 26.78 -4.78 9.45
N LYS A 81 27.14 -5.58 8.43
CA LYS A 81 27.73 -5.07 7.19
C LYS A 81 26.63 -4.89 6.15
N PRO A 82 26.45 -3.67 5.60
CA PRO A 82 25.53 -3.45 4.49
C PRO A 82 25.99 -4.16 3.24
N GLU A 83 25.05 -4.53 2.38
CA GLU A 83 25.30 -5.12 1.06
C GLU A 83 24.74 -4.21 -0.03
N VAL A 84 25.57 -3.88 -1.02
CA VAL A 84 25.15 -3.08 -2.17
C VAL A 84 24.94 -4.02 -3.34
N ILE A 85 23.77 -3.88 -3.98
CA ILE A 85 23.41 -4.61 -5.20
C ILE A 85 23.12 -3.62 -6.32
N GLU A 86 23.34 -4.04 -7.55
CA GLU A 86 22.96 -3.29 -8.75
C GLU A 86 21.89 -4.09 -9.52
N LEU A 87 20.78 -3.44 -9.83
CA LEU A 87 19.70 -3.99 -10.66
C LEU A 87 19.77 -3.33 -12.03
N THR A 88 19.80 -4.15 -13.09
CA THR A 88 19.71 -3.67 -14.49
C THR A 88 18.31 -3.83 -15.01
N TYR A 89 17.75 -2.77 -15.55
CA TYR A 89 16.39 -2.68 -16.08
C TYR A 89 16.37 -2.62 -17.60
N ALA A 90 15.43 -3.36 -18.20
CA ALA A 90 15.06 -3.24 -19.61
C ALA A 90 13.55 -3.21 -19.72
N LYS A 91 12.98 -2.10 -20.21
CA LYS A 91 11.53 -1.86 -20.32
C LYS A 91 10.77 -2.12 -19.01
N GLY A 92 11.33 -1.68 -17.90
CA GLY A 92 10.75 -1.83 -16.56
C GLY A 92 11.07 -3.14 -15.87
N ASP A 93 11.51 -4.18 -16.58
CA ASP A 93 11.85 -5.48 -15.99
C ASP A 93 13.31 -5.54 -15.55
N VAL A 94 13.57 -6.17 -14.41
CA VAL A 94 14.93 -6.48 -13.97
C VAL A 94 15.47 -7.67 -14.77
N VAL A 95 16.53 -7.44 -15.55
CA VAL A 95 17.14 -8.46 -16.42
C VAL A 95 18.49 -8.96 -15.90
N ALA A 96 19.10 -8.26 -14.96
CA ALA A 96 20.36 -8.68 -14.32
C ALA A 96 20.49 -8.14 -12.89
N ILE A 97 21.23 -8.89 -12.05
CA ILE A 97 21.65 -8.46 -10.71
C ILE A 97 23.19 -8.52 -10.69
N ASN A 98 23.84 -7.40 -10.31
CA ASN A 98 25.30 -7.27 -10.29
C ASN A 98 25.96 -7.71 -11.62
N GLY A 99 25.34 -7.34 -12.75
CA GLY A 99 25.81 -7.68 -14.11
C GLY A 99 25.50 -9.12 -14.56
N VAL A 100 25.00 -9.99 -13.69
CA VAL A 100 24.64 -11.38 -14.04
C VAL A 100 23.20 -11.41 -14.56
N LYS A 101 23.01 -11.81 -15.82
CA LYS A 101 21.68 -12.00 -16.43
C LYS A 101 20.94 -13.16 -15.79
N MET A 102 19.66 -12.96 -15.52
CA MET A 102 18.80 -13.93 -14.85
C MET A 102 17.39 -13.93 -15.45
N SER A 103 16.71 -15.07 -15.39
CA SER A 103 15.27 -15.12 -15.66
C SER A 103 14.47 -14.41 -14.56
N PRO A 104 13.22 -14.00 -14.79
CA PRO A 104 12.39 -13.35 -13.78
C PRO A 104 12.27 -14.15 -12.48
N ALA A 105 12.12 -15.48 -12.58
CA ALA A 105 12.06 -16.36 -11.41
C ALA A 105 13.38 -16.36 -10.62
N GLN A 106 14.52 -16.43 -11.32
CA GLN A 106 15.85 -16.38 -10.69
C GLN A 106 16.10 -15.02 -10.02
N VAL A 107 15.69 -13.91 -10.67
CA VAL A 107 15.76 -12.56 -10.08
C VAL A 107 15.01 -12.53 -8.74
N LEU A 108 13.74 -12.96 -8.73
CA LEU A 108 12.92 -12.91 -7.52
C LEU A 108 13.46 -13.84 -6.43
N THR A 109 13.90 -15.05 -6.78
CA THR A 109 14.55 -15.97 -5.84
C THR A 109 15.79 -15.35 -5.21
N LYS A 110 16.67 -14.75 -6.05
CA LYS A 110 17.90 -14.12 -5.56
C LYS A 110 17.63 -12.93 -4.66
N LEU A 111 16.63 -12.11 -5.00
CA LEU A 111 16.26 -10.97 -4.18
C LEU A 111 15.56 -11.39 -2.88
N ASN A 112 14.82 -12.51 -2.87
CA ASN A 112 14.28 -13.10 -1.65
C ASN A 112 15.41 -13.54 -0.68
N GLU A 113 16.46 -14.18 -1.19
CA GLU A 113 17.64 -14.56 -0.37
C GLU A 113 18.30 -13.32 0.25
N LEU A 114 18.58 -12.32 -0.59
CA LEU A 114 19.27 -11.11 -0.17
C LEU A 114 18.42 -10.28 0.80
N GLY A 115 17.14 -10.08 0.48
CA GLY A 115 16.22 -9.35 1.35
C GLY A 115 15.97 -10.07 2.66
N GLY A 116 15.79 -11.40 2.63
CA GLY A 116 15.63 -12.23 3.81
C GLY A 116 16.83 -12.16 4.76
N LYS A 117 18.04 -12.25 4.21
CA LYS A 117 19.31 -12.08 4.95
C LYS A 117 19.39 -10.74 5.68
N HIS A 118 18.88 -9.68 5.07
CA HIS A 118 18.92 -8.32 5.62
C HIS A 118 17.65 -7.91 6.38
N GLY A 119 16.71 -8.86 6.62
CA GLY A 119 15.49 -8.59 7.39
C GLY A 119 14.49 -7.67 6.70
N ILE A 120 14.51 -7.63 5.36
CA ILE A 120 13.69 -6.75 4.53
C ILE A 120 12.37 -7.44 4.18
N GLY A 121 11.26 -6.68 4.14
CA GLY A 121 10.01 -7.11 3.51
C GLY A 121 8.98 -7.71 4.45
N ARG A 122 9.08 -7.50 5.77
CA ARG A 122 8.00 -7.81 6.71
C ARG A 122 6.93 -6.73 6.65
N LEU A 123 5.68 -7.13 6.51
CA LEU A 123 4.53 -6.24 6.45
C LEU A 123 3.44 -6.76 7.38
N ASP A 124 2.81 -5.87 8.10
CA ASP A 124 1.59 -6.09 8.89
C ASP A 124 0.51 -5.15 8.38
N LYS A 125 -0.59 -5.71 7.88
CA LYS A 125 -1.62 -4.93 7.21
C LYS A 125 -3.01 -5.36 7.64
N VAL A 126 -3.88 -4.37 7.84
CA VAL A 126 -5.32 -4.58 7.92
C VAL A 126 -5.92 -4.19 6.58
N GLU A 127 -6.43 -5.16 5.87
CA GLU A 127 -7.02 -5.02 4.54
C GLU A 127 -8.55 -5.08 4.57
N ASN A 128 -9.18 -4.71 3.46
CA ASN A 128 -10.62 -4.86 3.27
C ASN A 128 -10.88 -6.01 2.31
N ARG A 129 -11.53 -7.07 2.79
CA ARG A 129 -12.04 -8.13 1.91
C ARG A 129 -13.05 -7.57 0.91
N TYR A 130 -13.27 -8.26 -0.21
CA TYR A 130 -14.20 -7.84 -1.26
C TYR A 130 -15.59 -7.42 -0.72
N VAL A 131 -16.08 -8.12 0.29
CA VAL A 131 -17.35 -7.83 0.96
C VAL A 131 -17.26 -6.70 2.01
N GLY A 132 -16.14 -5.99 2.11
CA GLY A 132 -15.95 -4.85 3.04
C GLY A 132 -15.51 -5.23 4.44
N MET A 133 -15.37 -6.50 4.76
CA MET A 133 -14.90 -6.99 6.05
C MET A 133 -13.41 -6.72 6.22
N LYS A 134 -12.99 -6.24 7.40
CA LYS A 134 -11.59 -6.06 7.77
C LYS A 134 -10.93 -7.41 8.06
N SER A 135 -9.71 -7.61 7.57
CA SER A 135 -8.91 -8.78 7.85
C SER A 135 -7.44 -8.37 8.02
N ARG A 136 -6.78 -8.89 9.05
CA ARG A 136 -5.35 -8.66 9.26
C ARG A 136 -4.56 -9.78 8.61
N GLY A 137 -3.54 -9.42 7.86
CA GLY A 137 -2.53 -10.33 7.33
C GLY A 137 -1.13 -9.82 7.60
N CYS A 138 -0.23 -10.71 8.01
CA CYS A 138 1.19 -10.46 8.08
C CYS A 138 1.87 -11.13 6.89
N TYR A 139 2.85 -10.45 6.29
CA TYR A 139 3.47 -10.91 5.05
C TYR A 139 4.98 -10.80 5.10
N GLU A 140 5.66 -11.72 4.42
CA GLU A 140 7.07 -11.60 4.10
C GLU A 140 7.22 -11.55 2.58
N THR A 141 7.68 -10.41 2.05
CA THR A 141 7.91 -10.21 0.61
C THR A 141 9.26 -9.52 0.37
N PRO A 142 10.38 -10.17 0.72
CA PRO A 142 11.69 -9.54 0.68
C PRO A 142 12.10 -9.11 -0.73
N GLY A 143 12.03 -9.99 -1.72
CA GLY A 143 12.36 -9.68 -3.10
C GLY A 143 11.41 -8.68 -3.74
N GLY A 144 10.10 -8.80 -3.49
CA GLY A 144 9.10 -7.86 -3.98
C GLY A 144 9.33 -6.44 -3.45
N THR A 145 9.75 -6.30 -2.20
CA THR A 145 10.07 -4.99 -1.60
C THR A 145 11.30 -4.36 -2.25
N ILE A 146 12.34 -5.16 -2.54
CA ILE A 146 13.54 -4.68 -3.26
C ILE A 146 13.18 -4.26 -4.69
N LEU A 147 12.39 -5.09 -5.41
CA LEU A 147 11.94 -4.78 -6.77
C LEU A 147 11.13 -3.49 -6.81
N LEU A 148 10.17 -3.30 -5.91
CA LEU A 148 9.36 -2.08 -5.86
C LEU A 148 10.23 -0.84 -5.61
N THR A 149 11.17 -0.92 -4.68
CA THR A 149 12.08 0.20 -4.36
C THR A 149 12.97 0.55 -5.54
N GLY A 150 13.56 -0.45 -6.19
CA GLY A 150 14.43 -0.25 -7.34
C GLY A 150 13.67 0.26 -8.57
N HIS A 151 12.48 -0.29 -8.84
CA HIS A 151 11.64 0.15 -9.95
C HIS A 151 11.23 1.62 -9.80
N ARG A 152 10.76 2.01 -8.62
CA ARG A 152 10.47 3.43 -8.34
C ARG A 152 11.68 4.34 -8.53
N ALA A 153 12.86 3.84 -8.20
CA ALA A 153 14.08 4.63 -8.35
C ALA A 153 14.46 4.86 -9.83
N ILE A 154 14.32 3.86 -10.71
CA ILE A 154 14.61 4.06 -12.15
C ILE A 154 13.51 4.89 -12.83
N GLU A 155 12.24 4.65 -12.51
CA GLU A 155 11.11 5.46 -13.03
C GLU A 155 11.28 6.95 -12.70
N SER A 156 11.86 7.27 -11.56
CA SER A 156 12.02 8.67 -11.13
C SER A 156 12.90 9.52 -12.06
N ILE A 157 13.73 8.87 -12.90
CA ILE A 157 14.60 9.57 -13.85
C ILE A 157 14.23 9.31 -15.32
N THR A 158 13.35 8.33 -15.60
CA THR A 158 13.03 7.92 -16.97
C THR A 158 11.58 8.20 -17.38
N LEU A 159 10.67 8.44 -16.42
CA LEU A 159 9.29 8.79 -16.74
C LEU A 159 9.05 10.30 -16.62
N ASP A 160 8.30 10.82 -17.59
CA ASP A 160 7.73 12.16 -17.50
C ASP A 160 6.87 12.32 -16.25
N ARG A 161 6.85 13.52 -15.68
CA ARG A 161 6.12 13.84 -14.44
C ARG A 161 4.63 13.45 -14.51
N GLU A 162 3.95 13.78 -15.61
CA GLU A 162 2.51 13.52 -15.75
C GLU A 162 2.23 12.04 -16.03
N VAL A 163 3.13 11.35 -16.75
CA VAL A 163 3.05 9.89 -16.95
C VAL A 163 3.22 9.15 -15.64
N LEU A 164 4.19 9.56 -14.81
CA LEU A 164 4.41 8.96 -13.48
C LEU A 164 3.21 9.17 -12.56
N ALA A 165 2.65 10.39 -12.54
CA ALA A 165 1.46 10.71 -11.76
C ALA A 165 0.23 9.88 -12.22
N LEU A 166 0.00 9.80 -13.52
CA LEU A 166 -1.09 8.99 -14.09
C LEU A 166 -0.94 7.50 -13.70
N LYS A 167 0.27 6.95 -13.80
CA LYS A 167 0.55 5.58 -13.39
C LYS A 167 0.24 5.37 -11.91
N ASP A 168 0.63 6.30 -11.04
CA ASP A 168 0.37 6.24 -9.61
C ASP A 168 -1.13 6.27 -9.28
N ASP A 169 -1.91 7.07 -9.98
CA ASP A 169 -3.38 7.12 -9.86
C ASP A 169 -4.04 5.79 -10.26
N LEU A 170 -3.47 5.08 -11.24
CA LEU A 170 -4.00 3.81 -11.72
C LEU A 170 -3.61 2.60 -10.86
N MET A 171 -2.51 2.69 -10.10
CA MET A 171 -2.03 1.57 -9.28
C MET A 171 -3.07 1.02 -8.29
N PRO A 172 -3.80 1.84 -7.50
CA PRO A 172 -4.81 1.32 -6.59
C PRO A 172 -5.97 0.64 -7.32
N ARG A 173 -6.31 1.09 -8.54
CA ARG A 173 -7.34 0.46 -9.38
C ARG A 173 -6.86 -0.91 -9.87
N TYR A 174 -5.65 -0.99 -10.39
CA TYR A 174 -5.04 -2.25 -10.82
C TYR A 174 -4.95 -3.25 -9.67
N ALA A 175 -4.43 -2.82 -8.53
CA ALA A 175 -4.33 -3.66 -7.32
C ALA A 175 -5.69 -4.21 -6.89
N ARG A 176 -6.76 -3.39 -6.96
CA ARG A 176 -8.13 -3.82 -6.62
C ARG A 176 -8.65 -4.88 -7.58
N LEU A 177 -8.37 -4.77 -8.88
CA LEU A 177 -8.77 -5.79 -9.85
C LEU A 177 -8.09 -7.13 -9.57
N VAL A 178 -6.78 -7.11 -9.31
CA VAL A 178 -6.01 -8.31 -8.94
C VAL A 178 -6.55 -8.92 -7.65
N TYR A 179 -6.70 -8.12 -6.59
CA TYR A 179 -7.17 -8.56 -5.28
C TYR A 179 -8.57 -9.18 -5.34
N ASN A 180 -9.47 -8.61 -6.13
CA ASN A 180 -10.85 -9.06 -6.28
C ASN A 180 -11.01 -10.24 -7.25
N GLY A 181 -9.92 -10.77 -7.84
CA GLY A 181 -9.95 -11.91 -8.73
C GLY A 181 -10.30 -11.59 -10.19
N TYR A 182 -10.24 -10.33 -10.62
CA TYR A 182 -10.54 -9.88 -11.97
C TYR A 182 -9.32 -9.90 -12.91
N TRP A 183 -8.46 -10.93 -12.78
CA TRP A 183 -7.25 -11.04 -13.60
C TRP A 183 -7.54 -11.07 -15.11
N PHE A 184 -8.61 -11.73 -15.53
CA PHE A 184 -8.99 -11.88 -16.92
C PHE A 184 -10.06 -10.86 -17.39
N SER A 185 -10.25 -9.77 -16.65
CA SER A 185 -11.22 -8.75 -17.02
C SER A 185 -10.66 -7.77 -18.06
N PRO A 186 -11.51 -7.26 -18.99
CA PRO A 186 -11.09 -6.32 -20.01
C PRO A 186 -10.43 -5.05 -19.46
N GLU A 187 -10.91 -4.54 -18.33
CA GLU A 187 -10.35 -3.35 -17.68
C GLU A 187 -8.94 -3.61 -17.13
N ARG A 188 -8.64 -4.82 -16.61
CA ARG A 188 -7.28 -5.17 -16.19
C ARG A 188 -6.35 -5.22 -17.41
N GLU A 189 -6.79 -5.81 -18.51
CA GLU A 189 -6.00 -5.90 -19.76
C GLU A 189 -5.71 -4.51 -20.33
N LEU A 190 -6.71 -3.62 -20.33
CA LEU A 190 -6.52 -2.23 -20.76
C LEU A 190 -5.50 -1.48 -19.89
N LEU A 191 -5.60 -1.61 -18.57
CA LEU A 191 -4.65 -0.99 -17.64
C LEU A 191 -3.25 -1.58 -17.82
N GLN A 192 -3.12 -2.89 -18.05
CA GLN A 192 -1.84 -3.52 -18.33
C GLN A 192 -1.18 -2.93 -19.56
N GLY A 193 -1.92 -2.79 -20.67
CA GLY A 193 -1.38 -2.18 -21.90
C GLY A 193 -0.91 -0.74 -21.71
N LEU A 194 -1.60 0.05 -20.86
CA LEU A 194 -1.17 1.39 -20.51
C LEU A 194 0.13 1.37 -19.69
N ILE A 195 0.20 0.48 -18.69
CA ILE A 195 1.39 0.31 -17.85
C ILE A 195 2.57 -0.14 -18.72
N ASP A 196 2.41 -1.17 -19.55
CA ASP A 196 3.45 -1.68 -20.43
C ASP A 196 3.99 -0.58 -21.37
N LYS A 197 3.08 0.24 -21.93
CA LYS A 197 3.48 1.38 -22.77
C LYS A 197 4.32 2.39 -22.00
N SER A 198 4.02 2.65 -20.75
CA SER A 198 4.80 3.57 -19.92
C SER A 198 6.20 3.04 -19.60
N GLN A 199 6.41 1.73 -19.66
CA GLN A 199 7.68 1.08 -19.30
C GLN A 199 8.69 1.02 -20.46
N GLU A 200 8.32 1.33 -21.69
CA GLU A 200 9.23 1.23 -22.85
C GLU A 200 10.53 2.03 -22.68
N THR A 201 10.50 3.14 -21.95
CA THR A 201 11.66 4.00 -21.67
C THR A 201 12.28 3.76 -20.30
N VAL A 202 11.79 2.78 -19.53
CA VAL A 202 12.34 2.48 -18.19
C VAL A 202 13.52 1.52 -18.33
N ASN A 203 14.67 2.05 -18.76
CA ASN A 203 15.90 1.32 -19.00
C ASN A 203 17.04 1.94 -18.18
N GLY A 204 17.96 1.12 -17.65
CA GLY A 204 19.11 1.61 -16.92
C GLY A 204 19.51 0.76 -15.74
N THR A 205 20.21 1.33 -14.78
CA THR A 205 20.67 0.64 -13.58
C THR A 205 20.32 1.40 -12.30
N VAL A 206 20.09 0.64 -11.23
CA VAL A 206 19.86 1.18 -9.88
C VAL A 206 20.75 0.47 -8.90
N LYS A 207 21.45 1.22 -8.05
CA LYS A 207 22.23 0.70 -6.91
C LYS A 207 21.44 0.83 -5.63
N LEU A 208 21.24 -0.29 -4.94
CA LEU A 208 20.51 -0.37 -3.69
C LEU A 208 21.42 -0.88 -2.59
N LYS A 209 21.43 -0.19 -1.46
CA LYS A 209 22.10 -0.63 -0.24
C LYS A 209 21.10 -1.27 0.69
N LEU A 210 21.30 -2.55 0.99
CA LEU A 210 20.47 -3.37 1.88
C LEU A 210 21.10 -3.39 3.27
N TYR A 211 20.33 -3.05 4.28
CA TYR A 211 20.84 -3.02 5.65
C TYR A 211 19.71 -3.06 6.68
N LYS A 212 19.69 -4.08 7.54
CA LYS A 212 18.84 -4.16 8.74
C LYS A 212 17.38 -3.69 8.52
N GLY A 213 16.69 -4.35 7.62
CA GLY A 213 15.28 -4.06 7.30
C GLY A 213 15.04 -2.88 6.36
N THR A 214 16.08 -2.12 6.01
CA THR A 214 15.99 -0.96 5.14
C THR A 214 16.64 -1.15 3.77
N ILE A 215 16.12 -0.41 2.79
CA ILE A 215 16.67 -0.33 1.43
C ILE A 215 16.91 1.15 1.14
N MET A 216 18.14 1.49 0.76
CA MET A 216 18.50 2.84 0.34
C MET A 216 18.96 2.82 -1.12
N CYS A 217 18.33 3.64 -1.96
CA CYS A 217 18.86 3.88 -3.30
C CYS A 217 20.10 4.76 -3.17
N THR A 218 21.23 4.24 -3.65
CA THR A 218 22.54 4.93 -3.59
C THR A 218 23.03 5.40 -4.96
N GLY A 219 22.32 5.04 -6.04
CA GLY A 219 22.61 5.51 -7.38
C GLY A 219 21.57 5.01 -8.37
N ARG A 220 21.37 5.77 -9.43
CA ARG A 220 20.57 5.43 -10.58
C ARG A 220 21.19 6.05 -11.82
N ASP A 221 21.15 5.31 -12.93
CA ASP A 221 21.70 5.75 -14.21
C ASP A 221 20.87 5.22 -15.37
N SER A 222 20.63 6.04 -16.35
CA SER A 222 20.06 5.67 -17.64
C SER A 222 20.75 6.48 -18.73
N LYS A 223 21.49 5.80 -19.61
CA LYS A 223 22.30 6.47 -20.64
C LYS A 223 21.47 7.05 -21.78
N THR A 224 20.31 6.46 -22.05
CA THR A 224 19.50 6.77 -23.24
C THR A 224 18.15 7.39 -22.90
N ASP A 225 17.59 7.09 -21.72
CA ASP A 225 16.20 7.42 -21.40
C ASP A 225 16.07 8.37 -20.19
N SER A 226 17.19 8.84 -19.61
CA SER A 226 17.14 9.77 -18.49
C SER A 226 16.57 11.12 -18.91
N LEU A 227 15.54 11.56 -18.19
CA LEU A 227 14.99 12.93 -18.26
C LEU A 227 15.66 13.87 -17.24
N PHE A 228 16.56 13.33 -16.40
CA PHE A 228 17.29 14.13 -15.42
C PHE A 228 18.48 14.82 -16.13
N ASP A 229 18.38 16.14 -16.27
CA ASP A 229 19.46 16.97 -16.79
C ASP A 229 20.05 17.81 -15.65
N ALA A 230 21.27 17.44 -15.25
CA ALA A 230 21.98 18.13 -14.16
C ALA A 230 22.29 19.60 -14.46
N LYS A 231 22.41 19.97 -15.75
CA LYS A 231 22.67 21.35 -16.16
C LYS A 231 21.44 22.26 -15.97
N ILE A 232 20.24 21.68 -16.16
CA ILE A 232 18.98 22.41 -15.93
C ILE A 232 18.58 22.39 -14.45
N SER A 233 18.90 21.31 -13.74
CA SER A 233 18.51 21.10 -12.34
C SER A 233 19.50 21.69 -11.34
N THR A 234 20.47 22.47 -11.78
CA THR A 234 21.50 23.09 -10.91
C THR A 234 20.98 24.35 -10.22
N PHE A 235 21.58 24.68 -9.07
CA PHE A 235 21.47 25.98 -8.42
C PHE A 235 22.57 26.96 -8.84
N ASP A 236 23.54 26.50 -9.64
CA ASP A 236 24.58 27.31 -10.24
C ASP A 236 24.06 28.00 -11.52
N ASP A 237 24.93 28.66 -12.24
CA ASP A 237 24.59 29.25 -13.55
C ASP A 237 24.22 28.15 -14.55
N ASP A 238 22.95 28.11 -14.96
CA ASP A 238 22.39 27.12 -15.87
C ASP A 238 22.69 27.42 -17.36
N GLY A 239 23.45 28.48 -17.64
CA GLY A 239 23.78 28.92 -18.99
C GLY A 239 22.57 29.41 -19.78
N GLY A 240 21.47 29.80 -19.12
CA GLY A 240 20.26 30.31 -19.75
C GLY A 240 19.30 29.19 -20.21
N ALA A 241 19.30 28.04 -19.56
CA ALA A 241 18.39 26.91 -19.84
C ALA A 241 16.91 27.31 -19.81
N TYR A 242 16.55 28.31 -18.97
CA TYR A 242 15.23 28.95 -18.99
C TYR A 242 15.33 30.39 -18.42
N ASN A 243 14.34 31.23 -18.77
CA ASN A 243 14.29 32.61 -18.26
C ASN A 243 13.51 32.65 -16.95
N GLN A 244 14.21 32.92 -15.84
CA GLN A 244 13.57 33.00 -14.50
C GLN A 244 12.53 34.10 -14.39
N ALA A 245 12.57 35.16 -15.23
CA ALA A 245 11.55 36.19 -15.24
C ALA A 245 10.14 35.63 -15.57
N ASP A 246 10.07 34.54 -16.34
CA ASP A 246 8.80 33.91 -16.71
C ASP A 246 8.09 33.29 -15.50
N ALA A 247 8.83 32.94 -14.45
CA ALA A 247 8.26 32.40 -13.21
C ALA A 247 7.24 33.34 -12.57
N ALA A 248 7.47 34.65 -12.63
CA ALA A 248 6.55 35.64 -12.05
C ALA A 248 5.17 35.62 -12.72
N GLY A 249 5.11 35.50 -14.05
CA GLY A 249 3.87 35.34 -14.83
C GLY A 249 3.16 34.05 -14.52
N PHE A 250 3.88 32.94 -14.56
CA PHE A 250 3.39 31.59 -14.26
C PHE A 250 2.77 31.53 -12.84
N ILE A 251 3.48 32.03 -11.81
CA ILE A 251 2.99 32.03 -10.42
C ILE A 251 1.71 32.85 -10.29
N LYS A 252 1.64 34.05 -10.92
CA LYS A 252 0.44 34.90 -10.88
C LYS A 252 -0.79 34.22 -11.45
N LEU A 253 -0.64 33.52 -12.59
CA LEU A 253 -1.73 32.79 -13.23
C LEU A 253 -2.15 31.56 -12.44
N ASN A 254 -1.20 30.74 -11.97
CA ASN A 254 -1.51 29.58 -11.12
C ASN A 254 -2.19 29.97 -9.80
N ALA A 255 -1.81 31.10 -9.20
CA ALA A 255 -2.42 31.60 -7.96
C ALA A 255 -3.81 32.21 -8.20
N LEU A 256 -4.26 32.45 -9.43
CA LEU A 256 -5.52 33.14 -9.73
C LEU A 256 -6.73 32.46 -9.08
N ARG A 257 -6.88 31.15 -9.22
CA ARG A 257 -7.97 30.39 -8.61
C ARG A 257 -7.98 30.50 -7.08
N LEU A 258 -6.80 30.51 -6.45
CA LEU A 258 -6.66 30.63 -5.00
C LEU A 258 -7.06 32.04 -4.52
N ARG A 259 -6.67 33.09 -5.25
CA ARG A 259 -7.09 34.47 -4.97
C ARG A 259 -8.60 34.64 -5.10
N ILE A 260 -9.21 34.07 -6.14
CA ILE A 260 -10.67 34.09 -6.31
C ILE A 260 -11.34 33.38 -5.11
N GLY A 261 -10.87 32.20 -4.75
CA GLY A 261 -11.39 31.44 -3.60
C GLY A 261 -11.24 32.20 -2.27
N ALA A 262 -10.09 32.85 -2.03
CA ALA A 262 -9.85 33.66 -0.84
C ALA A 262 -10.81 34.87 -0.76
N ASN A 263 -11.03 35.55 -1.88
CA ASN A 263 -11.98 36.68 -1.95
C ASN A 263 -13.42 36.24 -1.66
N VAL A 264 -13.84 35.07 -2.15
CA VAL A 264 -15.17 34.51 -1.84
C VAL A 264 -15.29 34.17 -0.35
N LYS A 265 -14.25 33.56 0.23
CA LYS A 265 -14.23 33.24 1.67
C LYS A 265 -14.30 34.51 2.52
N ALA A 266 -13.54 35.55 2.16
CA ALA A 266 -13.57 36.84 2.86
C ALA A 266 -14.97 37.49 2.80
N LYS A 267 -15.61 37.52 1.64
CA LYS A 267 -17.00 38.04 1.48
C LYS A 267 -18.00 37.26 2.33
N ARG A 268 -17.91 35.91 2.38
CA ARG A 268 -18.76 35.09 3.24
C ARG A 268 -18.53 35.38 4.72
N ALA A 269 -17.30 35.51 5.16
CA ALA A 269 -16.98 35.84 6.55
C ALA A 269 -17.51 37.23 6.94
N ALA A 270 -17.40 38.22 6.06
CA ALA A 270 -17.96 39.55 6.28
C ALA A 270 -19.50 39.51 6.38
N SER A 271 -20.16 38.75 5.50
CA SER A 271 -21.63 38.64 5.54
C SER A 271 -22.16 37.91 6.81
N VAL A 272 -21.40 36.95 7.34
CA VAL A 272 -21.75 36.30 8.62
C VAL A 272 -21.60 37.24 9.80
N ARG A 273 -20.53 38.07 9.81
CA ARG A 273 -20.31 39.11 10.85
C ARG A 273 -21.33 40.24 10.78
N ALA A 274 -21.83 40.55 9.60
CA ALA A 274 -22.83 41.63 9.39
C ALA A 274 -24.28 41.19 9.71
N LYS A 275 -24.56 39.91 9.96
CA LYS A 275 -25.91 39.52 10.44
C LYS A 275 -26.07 39.96 11.88
N PRO A 276 -27.09 40.81 12.19
CA PRO A 276 -27.37 41.22 13.57
C PRO A 276 -27.65 39.97 14.42
N ALA A 277 -27.12 39.95 15.63
CA ALA A 277 -27.45 38.88 16.59
C ALA A 277 -28.97 38.85 16.76
N ALA A 278 -29.58 37.73 16.44
CA ALA A 278 -31.02 37.56 16.63
C ALA A 278 -31.35 37.90 18.07
N LYS A 279 -32.25 38.94 18.28
CA LYS A 279 -32.71 39.34 19.60
C LYS A 279 -33.25 38.07 20.27
N LYS A 280 -32.69 37.71 21.42
CA LYS A 280 -33.21 36.61 22.28
C LYS A 280 -34.71 36.92 22.53
N PRO A 281 -35.63 36.00 22.36
CA PRO A 281 -37.02 36.19 22.68
C PRO A 281 -37.11 36.57 24.15
N ALA A 282 -37.82 37.67 24.44
CA ALA A 282 -38.06 38.14 25.80
C ALA A 282 -38.78 37.00 26.59
N ALA A 283 -38.23 36.68 27.73
CA ALA A 283 -38.83 35.66 28.63
C ALA A 283 -40.21 36.14 29.04
N LYS A 284 -41.27 35.41 28.65
CA LYS A 284 -42.65 35.63 29.14
C LYS A 284 -42.65 35.40 30.65
N LYS A 285 -42.93 36.49 31.41
CA LYS A 285 -43.16 36.41 32.85
C LYS A 285 -44.32 35.44 33.10
N ALA A 286 -44.05 34.36 33.81
CA ALA A 286 -45.07 33.43 34.29
C ALA A 286 -45.94 34.15 35.35
N VAL A 287 -47.22 34.28 35.05
CA VAL A 287 -48.23 34.75 36.01
C VAL A 287 -48.52 33.60 36.97
N ALA A 288 -48.13 33.80 38.23
CA ALA A 288 -48.43 32.85 39.30
C ALA A 288 -49.95 32.80 39.58
N LYS A 289 -50.60 31.70 39.27
CA LYS A 289 -51.94 31.37 39.72
C LYS A 289 -51.88 30.95 41.18
N LYS A 290 -52.52 31.77 42.07
CA LYS A 290 -52.80 31.43 43.46
C LYS A 290 -53.68 30.15 43.53
N ALA A 291 -53.18 29.16 44.19
CA ALA A 291 -53.97 27.97 44.57
C ALA A 291 -54.81 28.25 45.82
N ALA A 292 -56.11 28.00 45.71
CA ALA A 292 -57.03 28.00 46.84
C ALA A 292 -56.92 26.67 47.63
N PRO A 293 -57.18 26.66 48.95
CA PRO A 293 -57.05 25.47 49.78
C PRO A 293 -58.21 24.52 49.65
N LYS A 294 -57.99 23.23 49.47
CA LYS A 294 -58.97 22.17 49.57
C LYS A 294 -59.00 21.60 50.99
N ALA A 295 -60.20 21.69 51.56
CA ALA A 295 -60.53 21.14 52.84
C ALA A 295 -60.47 19.59 52.86
N ALA A 296 -60.10 19.08 54.03
CA ALA A 296 -60.19 17.69 54.40
C ALA A 296 -61.59 17.13 54.47
N LYS A 297 -61.76 15.89 54.02
CA LYS A 297 -62.76 14.97 54.68
C LYS A 297 -62.29 13.52 54.53
N ALA A 298 -62.34 12.88 55.66
CA ALA A 298 -62.12 11.49 55.95
C ALA A 298 -63.05 10.50 55.26
N LYS A 299 -62.61 9.36 54.90
CA LYS A 299 -62.89 8.04 55.43
C LYS A 299 -61.89 7.04 54.90
#